data_c4500366cd1827b9b99c28a74fff2486
#
_entry.id   c4500366cd1827b9b99c28a74fff2486
#
_cell.length_a   1.000
_cell.length_b   1.000
_cell.length_c   1.000
_cell.angle_alpha   90.00
_cell.angle_beta   90.00
_cell.angle_gamma   90.00
#
_symmetry.space_group_name_H-M   'P 1'
#
loop_
_entity.id
_entity.type
_entity.pdbx_description
1 polymer ?
#
loop_
_entity_poly.entity_id
_entity_poly.type
_entity_poly.pdbx_seq_one_letter_code
_entity_poly.pdbx_strand_id
1 'polypeptide(L)'
;LQNFQFKLKRLATLIGAITLFAGCAVVPEQLTDSEVRNRVNSDQALLYVEQEQVFKPISFEEAVARALKYNLDYRLKLMESALASGLANLSRYDMLPNLLANAGYASRNNDSGGNSVDIDTGQRTLTNSTSQERNRQLASAEFSWNMLDFGVSYFRAKQQADQYLIAEERRRRVIQNILQDTRASYWRAVGAQRLARD
;
A
#
# COMPACT_ATOMS: atom_id res chain seq x y z
N LEU A 1 29.78 -46.90 1.08
CA LEU A 1 28.87 -46.39 2.14
C LEU A 1 29.06 -44.89 2.39
N GLN A 2 30.28 -44.37 2.36
CA GLN A 2 30.61 -42.97 2.63
C GLN A 2 30.05 -41.99 1.56
N ASN A 3 30.06 -42.36 0.30
CA ASN A 3 29.50 -41.55 -0.80
C ASN A 3 27.98 -41.48 -0.81
N PHE A 4 27.30 -42.49 -0.23
CA PHE A 4 25.85 -42.52 -0.11
C PHE A 4 25.34 -41.55 0.99
N GLN A 5 26.05 -41.49 2.12
CA GLN A 5 25.77 -40.55 3.21
C GLN A 5 25.97 -39.10 2.79
N PHE A 6 26.92 -38.82 1.93
CA PHE A 6 27.21 -37.46 1.44
C PHE A 6 26.11 -36.98 0.48
N LYS A 7 25.60 -37.86 -0.37
CA LYS A 7 24.48 -37.56 -1.27
C LYS A 7 23.15 -37.34 -0.49
N LEU A 8 22.94 -38.14 0.55
CA LEU A 8 21.74 -38.03 1.40
C LEU A 8 21.71 -36.70 2.18
N LYS A 9 22.86 -36.25 2.71
CA LYS A 9 22.98 -34.95 3.40
C LYS A 9 22.72 -33.75 2.46
N ARG A 10 23.22 -33.82 1.22
CA ARG A 10 22.97 -32.78 0.21
C ARG A 10 21.53 -32.73 -0.23
N LEU A 11 20.86 -33.87 -0.34
CA LEU A 11 19.44 -33.95 -0.69
C LEU A 11 18.57 -33.37 0.44
N ALA A 12 18.88 -33.66 1.70
CA ALA A 12 18.22 -33.15 2.86
C ALA A 12 18.35 -31.61 3.02
N THR A 13 19.55 -31.06 2.72
CA THR A 13 19.76 -29.60 2.73
C THR A 13 19.05 -28.91 1.58
N LEU A 14 18.94 -29.53 0.41
CA LEU A 14 18.21 -28.97 -0.73
C LEU A 14 16.70 -28.93 -0.47
N ILE A 15 16.14 -30.00 0.11
CA ILE A 15 14.73 -30.08 0.49
C ILE A 15 14.41 -29.04 1.59
N GLY A 16 15.28 -28.91 2.60
CA GLY A 16 15.13 -27.89 3.65
C GLY A 16 15.17 -26.44 3.14
N ALA A 17 15.99 -26.16 2.10
CA ALA A 17 16.03 -24.83 1.47
C ALA A 17 14.75 -24.51 0.67
N ILE A 18 14.19 -25.50 -0.03
CA ILE A 18 12.97 -25.32 -0.83
C ILE A 18 11.74 -25.06 0.06
N THR A 19 11.66 -25.69 1.24
CA THR A 19 10.54 -25.49 2.18
C THR A 19 10.54 -24.08 2.82
N LEU A 20 11.70 -23.42 2.92
CA LEU A 20 11.80 -22.05 3.42
C LEU A 20 11.24 -20.99 2.45
N PHE A 21 11.20 -21.26 1.16
CA PHE A 21 10.65 -20.35 0.16
C PHE A 21 9.12 -20.49 -0.04
N ALA A 22 8.51 -21.60 0.40
CA ALA A 22 7.07 -21.82 0.28
C ALA A 22 6.23 -20.98 1.26
N GLY A 23 6.83 -20.37 2.29
CA GLY A 23 6.13 -19.65 3.35
C GLY A 23 5.72 -18.21 3.04
N CYS A 24 6.13 -17.63 1.90
CA CYS A 24 5.88 -16.21 1.59
C CYS A 24 4.78 -15.99 0.54
N ALA A 25 4.07 -17.02 0.10
CA ALA A 25 2.95 -16.85 -0.83
C ALA A 25 1.72 -16.36 -0.05
N VAL A 26 1.37 -15.08 -0.22
CA VAL A 26 0.09 -14.53 0.26
C VAL A 26 -0.99 -14.94 -0.74
N VAL A 27 -1.80 -15.92 -0.38
CA VAL A 27 -2.94 -16.36 -1.18
C VAL A 27 -4.18 -15.64 -0.66
N PRO A 28 -4.99 -14.99 -1.52
CA PRO A 28 -6.26 -14.41 -1.11
C PRO A 28 -7.18 -15.50 -0.57
N GLU A 29 -7.61 -15.37 0.68
CA GLU A 29 -8.53 -16.30 1.32
C GLU A 29 -9.94 -15.71 1.30
N GLN A 30 -10.91 -16.49 0.87
CA GLN A 30 -12.31 -16.08 0.89
C GLN A 30 -12.85 -16.14 2.31
N LEU A 31 -13.69 -15.16 2.67
CA LEU A 31 -14.36 -15.14 3.96
C LEU A 31 -15.26 -16.38 4.09
N THR A 32 -15.19 -17.03 5.22
CA THR A 32 -16.09 -18.14 5.55
C THR A 32 -17.50 -17.63 5.89
N ASP A 33 -18.51 -18.49 5.73
CA ASP A 33 -19.91 -18.13 6.06
C ASP A 33 -20.07 -17.69 7.53
N SER A 34 -19.25 -18.22 8.44
CA SER A 34 -19.25 -17.83 9.84
C SER A 34 -18.70 -16.43 10.05
N GLU A 35 -17.62 -16.08 9.36
CA GLU A 35 -17.03 -14.73 9.40
C GLU A 35 -17.96 -13.69 8.78
N VAL A 36 -18.61 -14.05 7.66
CA VAL A 36 -19.63 -13.18 7.04
C VAL A 36 -20.79 -12.92 8.00
N ARG A 37 -21.34 -13.98 8.62
CA ARG A 37 -22.42 -13.82 9.62
C ARG A 37 -22.01 -12.98 10.82
N ASN A 38 -20.83 -13.22 11.37
CA ASN A 38 -20.32 -12.45 12.50
C ASN A 38 -20.15 -10.97 12.14
N ARG A 39 -19.62 -10.69 10.95
CA ARG A 39 -19.49 -9.33 10.44
C ARG A 39 -20.85 -8.66 10.25
N VAL A 40 -21.80 -9.34 9.61
CA VAL A 40 -23.17 -8.82 9.41
C VAL A 40 -23.84 -8.50 10.75
N ASN A 41 -23.75 -9.38 11.74
CA ASN A 41 -24.32 -9.16 13.07
C ASN A 41 -23.67 -7.95 13.77
N SER A 42 -22.35 -7.82 13.67
CA SER A 42 -21.60 -6.68 14.21
C SER A 42 -22.01 -5.36 13.52
N ASP A 43 -22.06 -5.39 12.20
CA ASP A 43 -22.43 -4.20 11.40
C ASP A 43 -23.88 -3.77 11.66
N GLN A 44 -24.81 -4.74 11.79
CA GLN A 44 -26.21 -4.43 12.16
C GLN A 44 -26.33 -3.81 13.55
N ALA A 45 -25.55 -4.29 14.52
CA ALA A 45 -25.54 -3.72 15.86
C ALA A 45 -25.02 -2.27 15.89
N LEU A 46 -24.09 -1.95 14.99
CA LEU A 46 -23.48 -0.62 14.89
C LEU A 46 -24.26 0.37 13.99
N LEU A 47 -25.13 -0.14 13.12
CA LEU A 47 -25.75 0.65 12.04
C LEU A 47 -26.50 1.89 12.54
N TYR A 48 -27.11 1.82 13.74
CA TYR A 48 -27.96 2.87 14.29
C TYR A 48 -27.43 3.51 15.57
N VAL A 49 -26.29 3.04 16.10
CA VAL A 49 -25.77 3.47 17.41
C VAL A 49 -25.46 4.98 17.46
N GLU A 50 -24.97 5.53 16.35
CA GLU A 50 -24.59 6.94 16.27
C GLU A 50 -25.71 7.84 15.72
N GLN A 51 -26.91 7.29 15.43
CA GLN A 51 -27.98 8.08 14.85
C GLN A 51 -28.68 8.93 15.91
N GLU A 52 -28.84 10.22 15.62
CA GLU A 52 -29.58 11.16 16.45
C GLU A 52 -31.06 10.76 16.55
N GLN A 53 -31.58 10.71 17.77
CA GLN A 53 -33.00 10.40 18.00
C GLN A 53 -33.89 11.47 17.41
N VAL A 54 -35.08 11.04 16.93
CA VAL A 54 -36.09 11.92 16.33
C VAL A 54 -37.15 12.20 17.36
N PHE A 55 -37.22 13.45 17.83
CA PHE A 55 -38.20 13.89 18.83
C PHE A 55 -39.33 14.79 18.26
N LYS A 56 -39.18 15.23 17.03
CA LYS A 56 -40.10 16.15 16.36
C LYS A 56 -40.26 15.79 14.88
N PRO A 57 -41.30 16.28 14.19
CA PRO A 57 -41.43 16.09 12.76
C PRO A 57 -40.17 16.53 12.02
N ILE A 58 -39.67 15.68 11.12
CA ILE A 58 -38.48 15.97 10.33
C ILE A 58 -38.84 16.87 9.16
N SER A 59 -38.14 18.00 9.02
CA SER A 59 -38.25 18.86 7.82
C SER A 59 -37.50 18.22 6.64
N PHE A 60 -37.75 18.72 5.43
CA PHE A 60 -37.03 18.23 4.24
C PHE A 60 -35.52 18.47 4.36
N GLU A 61 -35.10 19.62 4.84
CA GLU A 61 -33.72 20.00 5.04
C GLU A 61 -33.03 19.10 6.08
N GLU A 62 -33.72 18.78 7.17
CA GLU A 62 -33.22 17.85 8.18
C GLU A 62 -33.10 16.43 7.62
N ALA A 63 -34.06 15.98 6.82
CA ALA A 63 -34.00 14.68 6.15
C ALA A 63 -32.77 14.58 5.22
N VAL A 64 -32.47 15.62 4.44
CA VAL A 64 -31.30 15.71 3.59
C VAL A 64 -30.01 15.70 4.40
N ALA A 65 -29.93 16.49 5.48
CA ALA A 65 -28.77 16.56 6.34
C ALA A 65 -28.47 15.19 6.98
N ARG A 66 -29.51 14.50 7.49
CA ARG A 66 -29.38 13.15 8.05
C ARG A 66 -28.98 12.13 6.97
N ALA A 67 -29.58 12.18 5.79
CA ALA A 67 -29.25 11.28 4.69
C ALA A 67 -27.77 11.41 4.31
N LEU A 68 -27.25 12.62 4.17
CA LEU A 68 -25.81 12.83 3.86
C LEU A 68 -24.90 12.40 5.02
N LYS A 69 -25.29 12.69 6.28
CA LYS A 69 -24.48 12.36 7.45
C LYS A 69 -24.30 10.85 7.64
N TYR A 70 -25.36 10.08 7.42
CA TYR A 70 -25.38 8.64 7.72
C TYR A 70 -25.25 7.73 6.50
N ASN A 71 -25.19 8.30 5.29
CA ASN A 71 -25.05 7.50 4.06
C ASN A 71 -23.67 6.89 3.94
N LEU A 72 -23.60 5.57 3.80
CA LEU A 72 -22.35 4.80 3.69
C LEU A 72 -21.66 5.00 2.34
N ASP A 73 -22.43 5.13 1.25
CA ASP A 73 -21.84 5.37 -0.08
C ASP A 73 -21.14 6.72 -0.15
N TYR A 74 -21.71 7.74 0.50
CA TYR A 74 -21.05 9.04 0.62
C TYR A 74 -19.73 8.94 1.41
N ARG A 75 -19.74 8.22 2.54
CA ARG A 75 -18.52 7.98 3.33
C ARG A 75 -17.46 7.19 2.52
N LEU A 76 -17.89 6.18 1.77
CA LEU A 76 -17.01 5.42 0.88
C LEU A 76 -16.36 6.35 -0.17
N LYS A 77 -17.15 7.17 -0.86
CA LYS A 77 -16.64 8.12 -1.86
C LYS A 77 -15.73 9.20 -1.27
N LEU A 78 -15.97 9.60 -0.04
CA LEU A 78 -15.08 10.50 0.69
C LEU A 78 -13.70 9.86 0.92
N MET A 79 -13.67 8.58 1.32
CA MET A 79 -12.42 7.84 1.52
C MET A 79 -11.70 7.57 0.20
N GLU A 80 -12.42 7.21 -0.86
CA GLU A 80 -11.84 7.04 -2.21
C GLU A 80 -11.20 8.35 -2.71
N SER A 81 -11.86 9.49 -2.48
CA SER A 81 -11.31 10.80 -2.84
C SER A 81 -10.05 11.13 -2.01
N ALA A 82 -10.06 10.85 -0.71
CA ALA A 82 -8.90 11.04 0.15
C ALA A 82 -7.71 10.15 -0.29
N LEU A 83 -7.98 8.89 -0.66
CA LEU A 83 -6.97 7.99 -1.22
C LEU A 83 -6.40 8.53 -2.53
N ALA A 84 -7.24 8.97 -3.45
CA ALA A 84 -6.80 9.53 -4.72
C ALA A 84 -5.95 10.80 -4.52
N SER A 85 -6.30 11.65 -3.56
CA SER A 85 -5.50 12.81 -3.15
C SER A 85 -4.13 12.38 -2.60
N GLY A 86 -4.09 11.35 -1.77
CA GLY A 86 -2.84 10.78 -1.24
C GLY A 86 -1.92 10.26 -2.35
N LEU A 87 -2.47 9.52 -3.33
CA LEU A 87 -1.73 9.01 -4.48
C LEU A 87 -1.23 10.14 -5.39
N ALA A 88 -2.03 11.19 -5.62
CA ALA A 88 -1.59 12.37 -6.36
C ALA A 88 -0.45 13.11 -5.64
N ASN A 89 -0.47 13.17 -4.32
CA ASN A 89 0.64 13.74 -3.55
C ASN A 89 1.89 12.84 -3.60
N LEU A 90 1.71 11.52 -3.48
CA LEU A 90 2.83 10.57 -3.56
C LEU A 90 3.54 10.65 -4.92
N SER A 91 2.79 10.72 -6.02
CA SER A 91 3.36 10.78 -7.37
C SER A 91 4.24 12.02 -7.63
N ARG A 92 4.11 13.07 -6.82
CA ARG A 92 5.01 14.23 -6.89
C ARG A 92 6.43 13.90 -6.42
N TYR A 93 6.57 12.94 -5.50
CA TYR A 93 7.88 12.50 -5.02
C TYR A 93 8.64 11.71 -6.07
N ASP A 94 7.95 11.08 -7.03
CA ASP A 94 8.58 10.39 -8.17
C ASP A 94 9.35 11.34 -9.10
N MET A 95 9.12 12.65 -9.00
CA MET A 95 9.87 13.67 -9.73
C MET A 95 11.17 14.06 -9.02
N LEU A 96 11.34 13.67 -7.77
CA LEU A 96 12.52 14.01 -6.99
C LEU A 96 13.67 13.02 -7.29
N PRO A 97 14.91 13.46 -7.09
CA PRO A 97 16.05 12.57 -7.19
C PRO A 97 16.03 11.48 -6.11
N ASN A 98 16.56 10.32 -6.45
CA ASN A 98 16.71 9.20 -5.54
C ASN A 98 17.99 9.34 -4.74
N LEU A 99 17.90 9.21 -3.42
CA LEU A 99 19.01 9.10 -2.51
C LEU A 99 19.06 7.66 -1.95
N LEU A 100 20.13 6.94 -2.29
CA LEU A 100 20.39 5.61 -1.79
C LEU A 100 21.55 5.68 -0.80
N ALA A 101 21.31 5.29 0.44
CA ALA A 101 22.34 5.16 1.46
C ALA A 101 22.58 3.68 1.77
N ASN A 102 23.81 3.25 1.68
CA ASN A 102 24.22 1.88 2.01
C ASN A 102 25.23 1.93 3.15
N ALA A 103 25.08 1.03 4.12
CA ALA A 103 26.05 0.78 5.17
C ALA A 103 26.30 -0.72 5.27
N GLY A 104 27.55 -1.12 5.37
CA GLY A 104 27.91 -2.51 5.43
C GLY A 104 29.13 -2.74 6.34
N TYR A 105 29.14 -3.91 6.97
CA TYR A 105 30.28 -4.42 7.72
C TYR A 105 30.69 -5.78 7.12
N ALA A 106 31.95 -5.89 6.73
CA ALA A 106 32.53 -7.13 6.25
C ALA A 106 33.68 -7.55 7.18
N SER A 107 33.61 -8.76 7.69
CA SER A 107 34.66 -9.35 8.53
C SER A 107 35.10 -10.68 7.92
N ARG A 108 36.40 -10.94 7.97
CA ARG A 108 37.01 -12.17 7.49
C ARG A 108 37.86 -12.83 8.60
N ASN A 109 37.93 -14.13 8.58
CA ASN A 109 38.78 -14.91 9.50
C ASN A 109 40.22 -15.05 8.98
N ASN A 110 40.51 -14.63 7.73
CA ASN A 110 41.84 -14.70 7.09
C ASN A 110 42.23 -13.36 6.46
N ASP A 111 43.51 -13.11 6.29
CA ASP A 111 44.03 -11.97 5.56
C ASP A 111 43.82 -12.16 4.04
N SER A 112 43.38 -11.13 3.37
CA SER A 112 43.36 -11.10 1.90
C SER A 112 44.69 -10.54 1.43
N GLY A 113 45.49 -11.40 0.88
CA GLY A 113 46.82 -11.03 0.42
C GLY A 113 47.18 -11.64 -0.93
N GLY A 114 48.19 -11.10 -1.51
CA GLY A 114 48.74 -11.57 -2.78
C GLY A 114 50.16 -11.03 -3.00
N ASN A 115 50.81 -11.56 -4.00
CA ASN A 115 52.10 -11.08 -4.46
C ASN A 115 51.88 -10.14 -5.63
N SER A 116 52.51 -8.97 -5.58
CA SER A 116 52.53 -8.05 -6.73
C SER A 116 53.47 -8.56 -7.81
N VAL A 117 53.13 -8.31 -9.04
CA VAL A 117 54.01 -8.51 -10.20
C VAL A 117 54.45 -7.14 -10.67
N ASP A 118 55.74 -6.95 -10.78
CA ASP A 118 56.31 -5.72 -11.31
C ASP A 118 55.98 -5.63 -12.81
N ILE A 119 55.45 -4.50 -13.23
CA ILE A 119 54.92 -4.33 -14.59
C ILE A 119 56.05 -4.23 -15.61
N ASP A 120 57.20 -3.66 -15.23
CA ASP A 120 58.35 -3.43 -16.13
C ASP A 120 59.22 -4.66 -16.28
N THR A 121 59.41 -5.41 -15.19
CA THR A 121 60.32 -6.56 -15.16
C THR A 121 59.58 -7.90 -15.22
N GLY A 122 58.28 -7.94 -15.00
CA GLY A 122 57.48 -9.17 -14.91
C GLY A 122 57.83 -10.06 -13.70
N GLN A 123 58.65 -9.58 -12.78
CA GLN A 123 59.07 -10.35 -11.61
C GLN A 123 58.03 -10.28 -10.49
N ARG A 124 57.83 -11.39 -9.80
CA ARG A 124 56.95 -11.45 -8.62
C ARG A 124 57.71 -11.01 -7.38
N THR A 125 57.10 -10.16 -6.57
CA THR A 125 57.61 -9.85 -5.23
C THR A 125 57.51 -11.08 -4.34
N LEU A 126 58.62 -11.41 -3.65
CA LEU A 126 58.69 -12.59 -2.75
C LEU A 126 57.94 -12.36 -1.42
N THR A 127 57.64 -11.13 -1.11
CA THR A 127 56.91 -10.76 0.11
C THR A 127 55.41 -10.66 -0.16
N ASN A 128 54.60 -11.35 0.66
CA ASN A 128 53.17 -11.26 0.59
C ASN A 128 52.72 -9.91 1.19
N SER A 129 51.84 -9.22 0.50
CA SER A 129 51.23 -8.00 0.99
C SER A 129 49.71 -8.20 1.21
N THR A 130 49.16 -7.58 2.24
CA THR A 130 47.73 -7.60 2.47
C THR A 130 47.06 -6.58 1.55
N SER A 131 46.05 -7.02 0.80
CA SER A 131 45.32 -6.17 -0.15
C SER A 131 44.09 -5.53 0.47
N GLN A 132 43.59 -6.08 1.56
CA GLN A 132 42.40 -5.56 2.26
C GLN A 132 42.45 -5.92 3.74
N GLU A 133 41.94 -5.02 4.59
CA GLU A 133 41.78 -5.27 6.01
C GLU A 133 40.77 -6.39 6.31
N ARG A 134 41.01 -7.13 7.42
CA ARG A 134 40.10 -8.19 7.88
C ARG A 134 38.70 -7.65 8.21
N ASN A 135 38.66 -6.50 8.85
CA ASN A 135 37.42 -5.83 9.26
C ASN A 135 37.26 -4.56 8.43
N ARG A 136 36.20 -4.49 7.66
CA ARG A 136 35.95 -3.36 6.79
C ARG A 136 34.56 -2.82 7.03
N GLN A 137 34.49 -1.54 7.33
CA GLN A 137 33.25 -0.77 7.37
C GLN A 137 33.11 -0.01 6.05
N LEU A 138 31.94 -0.14 5.44
CA LEU A 138 31.59 0.53 4.19
C LEU A 138 30.39 1.41 4.44
N ALA A 139 30.49 2.66 4.08
CA ALA A 139 29.34 3.56 4.02
C ALA A 139 29.39 4.27 2.67
N SER A 140 28.28 4.28 1.96
CA SER A 140 28.12 5.02 0.71
C SER A 140 26.78 5.70 0.66
N ALA A 141 26.74 6.89 0.10
CA ALA A 141 25.53 7.61 -0.26
C ALA A 141 25.60 7.90 -1.76
N GLU A 142 24.59 7.49 -2.48
CA GLU A 142 24.47 7.69 -3.93
C GLU A 142 23.25 8.55 -4.19
N PHE A 143 23.47 9.62 -4.95
CA PHE A 143 22.43 10.53 -5.40
C PHE A 143 22.29 10.35 -6.91
N SER A 144 21.10 9.93 -7.35
CA SER A 144 20.81 9.74 -8.77
C SER A 144 19.56 10.50 -9.19
N TRP A 145 19.68 11.25 -10.28
CA TRP A 145 18.56 11.95 -10.88
C TRP A 145 18.62 11.81 -12.40
N ASN A 146 17.56 11.24 -12.96
CA ASN A 146 17.45 11.05 -14.41
C ASN A 146 16.49 12.11 -14.99
N MET A 147 17.01 13.02 -15.80
CA MET A 147 16.21 14.08 -16.43
C MET A 147 15.13 13.57 -17.37
N LEU A 148 15.37 12.45 -18.06
CA LEU A 148 14.37 11.84 -18.95
C LEU A 148 13.19 11.29 -18.14
N ASP A 149 13.48 10.63 -17.00
CA ASP A 149 12.45 10.13 -16.10
C ASP A 149 11.65 11.26 -15.45
N PHE A 150 12.26 12.42 -15.23
CA PHE A 150 11.54 13.60 -14.72
C PHE A 150 10.37 14.00 -15.63
N GLY A 151 10.55 14.03 -16.95
CA GLY A 151 9.46 14.33 -17.89
C GLY A 151 8.31 13.32 -17.79
N VAL A 152 8.64 12.04 -17.73
CA VAL A 152 7.63 10.96 -17.59
C VAL A 152 6.94 11.05 -16.24
N SER A 153 7.68 11.25 -15.16
CA SER A 153 7.14 11.38 -13.81
C SER A 153 6.24 12.61 -13.66
N TYR A 154 6.58 13.72 -14.33
CA TYR A 154 5.72 14.91 -14.35
C TYR A 154 4.34 14.61 -14.98
N PHE A 155 4.30 13.96 -16.14
CA PHE A 155 3.03 13.62 -16.77
C PHE A 155 2.25 12.56 -15.97
N ARG A 156 2.93 11.62 -15.33
CA ARG A 156 2.28 10.67 -14.39
C ARG A 156 1.67 11.38 -13.20
N ALA A 157 2.38 12.32 -12.60
CA ALA A 157 1.86 13.11 -11.48
C ALA A 157 0.65 13.95 -11.89
N LYS A 158 0.66 14.53 -13.11
CA LYS A 158 -0.49 15.22 -13.67
C LYS A 158 -1.68 14.28 -13.88
N GLN A 159 -1.45 13.10 -14.42
CA GLN A 159 -2.48 12.08 -14.57
C GLN A 159 -3.08 11.65 -13.21
N GLN A 160 -2.27 11.49 -12.16
CA GLN A 160 -2.78 11.19 -10.82
C GLN A 160 -3.61 12.35 -10.24
N ALA A 161 -3.22 13.59 -10.52
CA ALA A 161 -4.02 14.76 -10.13
C ALA A 161 -5.38 14.75 -10.85
N ASP A 162 -5.44 14.38 -12.13
CA ASP A 162 -6.70 14.23 -12.87
C ASP A 162 -7.57 13.09 -12.29
N GLN A 163 -6.96 11.97 -11.86
CA GLN A 163 -7.69 10.89 -11.17
C GLN A 163 -8.31 11.36 -9.85
N TYR A 164 -7.62 12.22 -9.10
CA TYR A 164 -8.21 12.85 -7.92
C TYR A 164 -9.44 13.71 -8.26
N LEU A 165 -9.38 14.52 -9.31
CA LEU A 165 -10.53 15.31 -9.77
C LEU A 165 -11.71 14.42 -10.20
N ILE A 166 -11.44 13.30 -10.86
CA ILE A 166 -12.46 12.31 -11.20
C ILE A 166 -13.12 11.72 -9.94
N ALA A 167 -12.34 11.41 -8.91
CA ALA A 167 -12.87 10.91 -7.64
C ALA A 167 -13.76 11.95 -6.95
N GLU A 168 -13.38 13.23 -6.98
CA GLU A 168 -14.20 14.34 -6.47
C GLU A 168 -15.54 14.47 -7.23
N GLU A 169 -15.54 14.38 -8.56
CA GLU A 169 -16.77 14.42 -9.34
C GLU A 169 -17.68 13.21 -9.08
N ARG A 170 -17.09 12.02 -8.88
CA ARG A 170 -17.86 10.84 -8.46
C ARG A 170 -18.51 11.06 -7.08
N ARG A 171 -17.80 11.67 -6.14
CA ARG A 171 -18.36 12.04 -4.83
C ARG A 171 -19.51 13.02 -4.97
N ARG A 172 -19.38 14.06 -5.79
CA ARG A 172 -20.46 15.03 -6.07
C ARG A 172 -21.69 14.35 -6.66
N ARG A 173 -21.48 13.41 -7.58
CA ARG A 173 -22.59 12.65 -8.17
C ARG A 173 -23.36 11.83 -7.14
N VAL A 174 -22.67 11.20 -6.19
CA VAL A 174 -23.32 10.47 -5.09
C VAL A 174 -24.15 11.42 -4.22
N ILE A 175 -23.65 12.62 -3.91
CA ILE A 175 -24.41 13.64 -3.17
C ILE A 175 -25.71 13.99 -3.92
N GLN A 176 -25.64 14.20 -5.24
CA GLN A 176 -26.82 14.50 -6.06
C GLN A 176 -27.84 13.35 -6.05
N ASN A 177 -27.38 12.11 -6.14
CA ASN A 177 -28.25 10.93 -6.08
C ASN A 177 -28.95 10.84 -4.70
N ILE A 178 -28.19 10.98 -3.60
CA ILE A 178 -28.76 10.99 -2.24
C ILE A 178 -29.82 12.07 -2.09
N LEU A 179 -29.55 13.29 -2.60
CA LEU A 179 -30.51 14.40 -2.54
C LEU A 179 -31.79 14.07 -3.32
N GLN A 180 -31.65 13.48 -4.52
CA GLN A 180 -32.79 13.07 -5.35
C GLN A 180 -33.62 11.98 -4.67
N ASP A 181 -32.97 10.95 -4.14
CA ASP A 181 -33.63 9.82 -3.48
C ASP A 181 -34.34 10.27 -2.17
N THR A 182 -33.66 11.12 -1.40
CA THR A 182 -34.22 11.70 -0.18
C THR A 182 -35.44 12.53 -0.51
N ARG A 183 -35.38 13.38 -1.54
CA ARG A 183 -36.52 14.19 -1.97
C ARG A 183 -37.71 13.34 -2.40
N ALA A 184 -37.46 12.33 -3.22
CA ALA A 184 -38.52 11.44 -3.69
C ALA A 184 -39.17 10.64 -2.54
N SER A 185 -38.38 10.17 -1.59
CA SER A 185 -38.83 9.39 -0.44
C SER A 185 -39.58 10.29 0.57
N TYR A 186 -39.09 11.49 0.83
CA TYR A 186 -39.73 12.47 1.73
C TYR A 186 -41.13 12.82 1.25
N TRP A 187 -41.30 13.22 -0.01
CA TRP A 187 -42.59 13.61 -0.55
C TRP A 187 -43.56 12.43 -0.67
N ARG A 188 -43.06 11.22 -0.93
CA ARG A 188 -43.89 10.00 -0.85
C ARG A 188 -44.42 9.76 0.57
N ALA A 189 -43.58 9.93 1.58
CA ALA A 189 -44.00 9.80 2.99
C ALA A 189 -45.04 10.85 3.39
N VAL A 190 -44.80 12.11 3.02
CA VAL A 190 -45.76 13.19 3.27
C VAL A 190 -47.12 12.95 2.58
N GLY A 191 -47.10 12.48 1.32
CA GLY A 191 -48.29 12.09 0.58
C GLY A 191 -49.08 10.96 1.26
N ALA A 192 -48.35 9.90 1.67
CA ALA A 192 -48.97 8.77 2.39
C ALA A 192 -49.57 9.20 3.74
N GLN A 193 -48.92 10.07 4.49
CA GLN A 193 -49.46 10.60 5.75
C GLN A 193 -50.74 11.44 5.56
N ARG A 194 -50.88 12.16 4.45
CA ARG A 194 -52.07 12.91 4.13
C ARG A 194 -53.23 11.98 3.79
N LEU A 195 -52.97 10.99 2.92
CA LEU A 195 -54.01 10.01 2.54
C LEU A 195 -54.46 9.11 3.69
N ALA A 196 -53.65 8.89 4.70
CA ALA A 196 -54.00 8.09 5.87
C ALA A 196 -54.87 8.91 6.90
N ARG A 197 -54.99 10.22 6.74
CA ARG A 197 -55.82 11.09 7.61
C ARG A 197 -57.21 11.36 7.04
N ASP A 198 -57.37 11.21 5.73
CA ASP A 198 -58.65 11.33 5.00
C ASP A 198 -59.39 9.99 5.02
#